data_c4ca607201b7661441504f2fe7e869c4
#
_entry.id   c4ca607201b7661441504f2fe7e869c4
#
_cell.length_a   1.000
_cell.length_b   1.000
_cell.length_c   1.000
_cell.angle_alpha   90.00
_cell.angle_beta   90.00
_cell.angle_gamma   90.00
#
_symmetry.space_group_name_H-M   'P 1'
#
loop_
_entity.id
_entity.type
_entity.pdbx_description
1 polymer ?
#
loop_
_entity_poly.entity_id
_entity_poly.type
_entity_poly.pdbx_seq_one_letter_code
_entity_poly.pdbx_strand_id
1 'polypeptide(L)'
;MKIAVVGSGISGLSAAYYLSKKHHVDLFEKEDHFGGHSHTIDLLLDEKKVSVDIGFIVFNFKTYPILKNFFEENDIEIEKSNMSFSVSVDNTSFEYCGKGLNGIFSNKLNIFNIKFLKMFFDIIRFYRENDKAIISNEKITLGEYLKKKKLSKTFIDYHIIPMVSAIWSMPPYEASKMPILFFIKFFQNHGLFKLKNRPQWYTVSNRSRT
;
A
#
# COMPACT_ATOMS: atom_id res chain seq x y z
N MET A 1 34.37 -14.00 -8.90
CA MET A 1 34.20 -14.62 -7.55
C MET A 1 32.98 -15.53 -7.60
N LYS A 2 32.87 -16.47 -6.67
CA LYS A 2 31.61 -17.17 -6.38
C LYS A 2 30.88 -16.41 -5.27
N ILE A 3 29.61 -16.14 -5.45
CA ILE A 3 28.77 -15.36 -4.56
C ILE A 3 27.48 -16.16 -4.29
N ALA A 4 27.15 -16.37 -3.01
CA ALA A 4 25.88 -16.92 -2.58
C ALA A 4 24.89 -15.79 -2.26
N VAL A 5 23.71 -15.81 -2.87
CA VAL A 5 22.59 -14.93 -2.52
C VAL A 5 21.51 -15.80 -1.86
N VAL A 6 21.08 -15.41 -0.67
CA VAL A 6 20.10 -16.15 0.13
C VAL A 6 18.78 -15.41 0.16
N GLY A 7 17.73 -16.06 -0.31
CA GLY A 7 16.38 -15.52 -0.48
C GLY A 7 16.13 -14.94 -1.87
N SER A 8 15.00 -15.32 -2.47
CA SER A 8 14.58 -14.90 -3.82
C SER A 8 13.50 -13.83 -3.83
N GLY A 9 13.35 -13.06 -2.75
CA GLY A 9 12.55 -11.83 -2.79
C GLY A 9 13.20 -10.79 -3.71
N ILE A 10 12.54 -9.65 -3.93
CA ILE A 10 13.00 -8.61 -4.87
C ILE A 10 14.45 -8.17 -4.61
N SER A 11 14.89 -8.12 -3.36
CA SER A 11 16.27 -7.74 -3.01
C SER A 11 17.28 -8.81 -3.46
N GLY A 12 16.99 -10.08 -3.21
CA GLY A 12 17.86 -11.19 -3.63
C GLY A 12 17.89 -11.38 -5.14
N LEU A 13 16.73 -11.34 -5.79
CA LEU A 13 16.65 -11.42 -7.25
C LEU A 13 17.40 -10.28 -7.95
N SER A 14 17.22 -9.04 -7.49
CA SER A 14 17.93 -7.88 -8.04
C SER A 14 19.44 -8.00 -7.81
N ALA A 15 19.87 -8.40 -6.60
CA ALA A 15 21.28 -8.61 -6.31
C ALA A 15 21.89 -9.71 -7.20
N ALA A 16 21.21 -10.87 -7.31
CA ALA A 16 21.64 -11.97 -8.16
C ALA A 16 21.75 -11.54 -9.64
N TYR A 17 20.74 -10.83 -10.15
CA TYR A 17 20.71 -10.32 -11.51
C TYR A 17 21.91 -9.40 -11.81
N TYR A 18 22.15 -8.38 -11.00
CA TYR A 18 23.24 -7.44 -11.27
C TYR A 18 24.63 -8.05 -11.03
N LEU A 19 24.77 -8.89 -10.01
CA LEU A 19 26.04 -9.56 -9.72
C LEU A 19 26.40 -10.64 -10.77
N SER A 20 25.42 -11.35 -11.32
CA SER A 20 25.65 -12.38 -12.32
C SER A 20 26.27 -11.85 -13.63
N LYS A 21 26.12 -10.54 -13.90
CA LYS A 21 26.77 -9.89 -15.05
C LYS A 21 28.32 -9.95 -14.99
N LYS A 22 28.91 -10.14 -13.80
CA LYS A 22 30.36 -10.14 -13.59
C LYS A 22 30.89 -11.28 -12.72
N HIS A 23 30.00 -12.05 -12.09
CA HIS A 23 30.36 -13.06 -11.11
C HIS A 23 29.52 -14.33 -11.31
N HIS A 24 30.02 -15.45 -10.78
CA HIS A 24 29.20 -16.66 -10.63
C HIS A 24 28.32 -16.51 -9.39
N VAL A 25 27.02 -16.59 -9.55
CA VAL A 25 26.06 -16.38 -8.46
C VAL A 25 25.23 -17.64 -8.27
N ASP A 26 25.21 -18.17 -7.06
CA ASP A 26 24.31 -19.22 -6.61
C ASP A 26 23.18 -18.58 -5.79
N LEU A 27 21.93 -18.71 -6.26
CA LEU A 27 20.74 -18.20 -5.56
C LEU A 27 20.09 -19.34 -4.77
N PHE A 28 19.92 -19.14 -3.49
CA PHE A 28 19.29 -20.10 -2.57
C PHE A 28 17.93 -19.59 -2.12
N GLU A 29 16.89 -20.40 -2.27
CA GLU A 29 15.54 -20.12 -1.80
C GLU A 29 15.06 -21.27 -0.93
N LYS A 30 14.37 -20.95 0.16
CA LYS A 30 13.84 -21.93 1.11
C LYS A 30 12.46 -22.44 0.68
N GLU A 31 11.68 -21.56 0.09
CA GLU A 31 10.31 -21.85 -0.34
C GLU A 31 10.32 -22.54 -1.71
N ASP A 32 9.20 -23.11 -2.10
CA ASP A 32 9.00 -23.79 -3.39
C ASP A 32 8.75 -22.83 -4.57
N HIS A 33 8.76 -21.53 -4.31
CA HIS A 33 8.56 -20.47 -5.31
C HIS A 33 9.53 -19.30 -5.14
N PHE A 34 9.83 -18.63 -6.24
CA PHE A 34 10.60 -17.40 -6.25
C PHE A 34 9.71 -16.16 -6.07
N GLY A 35 10.31 -15.03 -5.68
CA GLY A 35 9.63 -13.73 -5.61
C GLY A 35 9.36 -13.25 -4.19
N GLY A 36 9.36 -14.11 -3.19
CA GLY A 36 9.08 -13.75 -1.80
C GLY A 36 7.70 -13.11 -1.66
N HIS A 37 7.65 -11.82 -1.28
CA HIS A 37 6.38 -11.08 -1.17
C HIS A 37 5.71 -10.78 -2.52
N SER A 38 6.44 -10.89 -3.63
CA SER A 38 5.89 -10.84 -4.99
C SER A 38 5.38 -12.23 -5.36
N HIS A 39 4.12 -12.50 -5.06
CA HIS A 39 3.55 -13.84 -5.18
C HIS A 39 2.22 -13.83 -5.91
N THR A 40 2.13 -14.64 -6.96
CA THR A 40 0.91 -14.83 -7.77
C THR A 40 0.38 -16.23 -7.53
N ILE A 41 -0.89 -16.35 -7.19
CA ILE A 41 -1.61 -17.63 -7.09
C ILE A 41 -2.61 -17.78 -8.22
N ASP A 42 -2.88 -19.02 -8.62
CA ASP A 42 -3.92 -19.35 -9.57
C ASP A 42 -5.14 -19.89 -8.83
N LEU A 43 -6.28 -19.29 -9.10
CA LEU A 43 -7.57 -19.71 -8.58
C LEU A 43 -8.46 -20.23 -9.72
N LEU A 44 -9.27 -21.21 -9.43
CA LEU A 44 -10.33 -21.67 -10.33
C LEU A 44 -11.65 -21.05 -9.88
N LEU A 45 -12.18 -20.11 -10.65
CA LEU A 45 -13.45 -19.46 -10.41
C LEU A 45 -14.39 -19.74 -11.60
N ASP A 46 -15.50 -20.38 -11.33
CA ASP A 46 -16.50 -20.76 -12.37
C ASP A 46 -15.82 -21.44 -13.58
N GLU A 47 -14.98 -22.45 -13.31
CA GLU A 47 -14.20 -23.21 -14.29
C GLU A 47 -13.14 -22.40 -15.07
N LYS A 48 -12.98 -21.11 -14.76
CA LYS A 48 -11.95 -20.25 -15.35
C LYS A 48 -10.77 -20.10 -14.43
N LYS A 49 -9.57 -20.30 -14.98
CA LYS A 49 -8.32 -20.04 -14.26
C LYS A 49 -8.08 -18.52 -14.19
N VAL A 50 -7.98 -18.00 -12.98
CA VAL A 50 -7.69 -16.58 -12.70
C VAL A 50 -6.42 -16.48 -11.86
N SER A 51 -5.42 -15.78 -12.37
CA SER A 51 -4.19 -15.50 -11.64
C SER A 51 -4.35 -14.22 -10.81
N VAL A 52 -3.97 -14.27 -9.54
CA VAL A 52 -4.12 -13.18 -8.57
C VAL A 52 -2.82 -12.92 -7.84
N ASP A 53 -2.36 -11.67 -7.84
CA ASP A 53 -1.23 -11.25 -7.01
C ASP A 53 -1.72 -11.04 -5.57
N ILE A 54 -1.06 -11.69 -4.61
CA ILE A 54 -1.47 -11.67 -3.19
C ILE A 54 -0.49 -10.93 -2.28
N GLY A 55 0.60 -10.40 -2.82
CA GLY A 55 1.60 -9.66 -2.08
C GLY A 55 1.82 -8.26 -2.65
N PHE A 56 2.91 -8.07 -3.39
CA PHE A 56 3.17 -6.82 -4.09
C PHE A 56 2.24 -6.67 -5.31
N ILE A 57 1.44 -5.59 -5.34
CA ILE A 57 0.39 -5.42 -6.35
C ILE A 57 0.64 -4.18 -7.22
N VAL A 58 1.01 -3.06 -6.63
CA VAL A 58 1.09 -1.77 -7.33
C VAL A 58 2.34 -0.97 -6.97
N PHE A 59 2.82 -0.16 -7.91
CA PHE A 59 3.93 0.76 -7.72
C PHE A 59 3.67 2.06 -8.50
N ASN A 60 4.50 3.08 -8.29
CA ASN A 60 4.48 4.31 -9.06
C ASN A 60 5.89 4.79 -9.39
N PHE A 61 6.05 5.50 -10.48
CA PHE A 61 7.38 5.89 -10.97
C PHE A 61 8.09 6.90 -10.06
N LYS A 62 7.33 7.68 -9.31
CA LYS A 62 7.92 8.68 -8.42
C LYS A 62 8.60 8.05 -7.22
N THR A 63 7.99 7.03 -6.63
CA THR A 63 8.48 6.38 -5.42
C THR A 63 9.46 5.25 -5.73
N TYR A 64 9.30 4.61 -6.88
CA TYR A 64 10.05 3.42 -7.30
C TYR A 64 10.85 3.62 -8.62
N PRO A 65 11.71 4.65 -8.73
CA PRO A 65 12.44 4.91 -9.98
C PRO A 65 13.39 3.78 -10.37
N ILE A 66 14.03 3.15 -9.40
CA ILE A 66 14.96 2.03 -9.65
C ILE A 66 14.20 0.79 -10.16
N LEU A 67 13.04 0.48 -9.57
CA LEU A 67 12.21 -0.62 -10.03
C LEU A 67 11.69 -0.39 -11.46
N LYS A 68 11.29 0.86 -11.75
CA LYS A 68 10.89 1.25 -13.11
C LYS A 68 12.02 0.96 -14.12
N ASN A 69 13.24 1.42 -13.83
CA ASN A 69 14.40 1.18 -14.71
C ASN A 69 14.70 -0.32 -14.86
N PHE A 70 14.60 -1.07 -13.76
CA PHE A 70 14.78 -2.53 -13.78
C PHE A 70 13.77 -3.22 -14.70
N PHE A 71 12.51 -2.79 -14.67
CA PHE A 71 11.48 -3.33 -15.57
C PHE A 71 11.75 -2.96 -17.03
N GLU A 72 12.18 -1.73 -17.32
CA GLU A 72 12.55 -1.29 -18.65
C GLU A 72 13.78 -2.04 -19.19
N GLU A 73 14.81 -2.28 -18.36
CA GLU A 73 16.00 -3.06 -18.73
C GLU A 73 15.71 -4.53 -19.05
N ASN A 74 14.61 -5.07 -18.56
CA ASN A 74 14.25 -6.48 -18.71
C ASN A 74 12.97 -6.69 -19.54
N ASP A 75 12.51 -5.66 -20.27
CA ASP A 75 11.32 -5.70 -21.13
C ASP A 75 10.05 -6.20 -20.41
N ILE A 76 9.93 -5.89 -19.10
CA ILE A 76 8.76 -6.26 -18.31
C ILE A 76 7.63 -5.28 -18.60
N GLU A 77 6.55 -5.80 -19.15
CA GLU A 77 5.35 -5.00 -19.46
C GLU A 77 4.60 -4.58 -18.20
N ILE A 78 4.21 -3.31 -18.19
CA ILE A 78 3.45 -2.71 -17.10
C ILE A 78 2.19 -2.03 -17.63
N GLU A 79 1.14 -2.02 -16.83
CA GLU A 79 -0.11 -1.36 -17.16
C GLU A 79 -0.55 -0.37 -16.07
N LYS A 80 -1.37 0.61 -16.44
CA LYS A 80 -1.94 1.57 -15.49
C LYS A 80 -2.91 0.86 -14.55
N SER A 81 -2.72 1.07 -13.26
CA SER A 81 -3.59 0.55 -12.20
C SER A 81 -4.36 1.67 -11.51
N ASN A 82 -5.48 1.32 -10.93
CA ASN A 82 -6.32 2.23 -10.18
C ASN A 82 -6.31 1.81 -8.71
N MET A 83 -5.30 2.27 -7.97
CA MET A 83 -5.25 2.03 -6.54
C MET A 83 -6.30 2.88 -5.84
N SER A 84 -7.31 2.26 -5.30
CA SER A 84 -8.33 2.87 -4.46
C SER A 84 -8.47 2.13 -3.14
N PHE A 85 -8.96 2.84 -2.14
CA PHE A 85 -9.27 2.28 -0.82
C PHE A 85 -10.76 2.44 -0.57
N SER A 86 -11.43 1.38 -0.17
CA SER A 86 -12.84 1.38 0.21
C SER A 86 -13.04 0.68 1.54
N VAL A 87 -14.08 1.08 2.24
CA VAL A 87 -14.46 0.52 3.54
C VAL A 87 -15.94 0.18 3.50
N SER A 88 -16.25 -1.03 3.94
CA SER A 88 -17.59 -1.49 4.28
C SER A 88 -17.56 -2.01 5.72
N VAL A 89 -18.48 -1.57 6.55
CA VAL A 89 -18.56 -1.98 7.95
C VAL A 89 -19.76 -2.88 8.15
N ASP A 90 -19.49 -4.15 8.47
CA ASP A 90 -20.52 -5.18 8.65
C ASP A 90 -21.66 -4.74 9.59
N ASN A 91 -22.86 -5.16 9.24
CA ASN A 91 -24.10 -4.83 9.97
C ASN A 91 -24.39 -3.34 10.08
N THR A 92 -23.82 -2.50 9.21
CA THR A 92 -24.09 -1.07 9.14
C THR A 92 -24.29 -0.62 7.68
N SER A 93 -24.83 0.59 7.49
CA SER A 93 -24.86 1.26 6.18
C SER A 93 -23.59 2.07 5.90
N PHE A 94 -22.52 1.85 6.69
CA PHE A 94 -21.31 2.65 6.62
C PHE A 94 -20.37 2.12 5.51
N GLU A 95 -20.52 2.67 4.32
CA GLU A 95 -19.72 2.31 3.17
C GLU A 95 -19.24 3.55 2.43
N TYR A 96 -18.00 3.52 1.94
CA TYR A 96 -17.44 4.56 1.09
C TYR A 96 -16.21 4.09 0.32
N CYS A 97 -15.86 4.81 -0.74
CA CYS A 97 -14.65 4.60 -1.53
C CYS A 97 -13.86 5.92 -1.67
N GLY A 98 -12.56 5.85 -1.64
CA GLY A 98 -11.65 6.99 -1.77
C GLY A 98 -11.54 7.61 -3.18
N LYS A 99 -12.43 7.27 -4.12
CA LYS A 99 -12.46 7.83 -5.48
C LYS A 99 -13.19 9.20 -5.55
N GLY A 100 -12.66 10.20 -4.85
CA GLY A 100 -13.25 11.54 -4.85
C GLY A 100 -14.60 11.62 -4.12
N LEU A 101 -15.30 12.73 -4.29
CA LEU A 101 -16.58 12.97 -3.58
C LEU A 101 -17.66 11.95 -3.94
N ASN A 102 -17.75 11.54 -5.20
CA ASN A 102 -18.74 10.55 -5.63
C ASN A 102 -18.51 9.18 -4.96
N GLY A 103 -17.26 8.79 -4.74
CA GLY A 103 -16.94 7.56 -4.02
C GLY A 103 -17.21 7.69 -2.52
N ILE A 104 -16.84 8.81 -1.91
CA ILE A 104 -17.07 9.07 -0.49
C ILE A 104 -18.57 9.08 -0.17
N PHE A 105 -19.39 9.67 -1.02
CA PHE A 105 -20.85 9.72 -0.89
C PHE A 105 -21.57 8.73 -1.83
N SER A 106 -20.96 7.58 -2.10
CA SER A 106 -21.61 6.50 -2.88
C SER A 106 -22.92 6.06 -2.24
N ASN A 107 -22.96 5.94 -0.93
CA ASN A 107 -24.22 5.90 -0.19
C ASN A 107 -24.64 7.34 0.16
N LYS A 108 -25.67 7.84 -0.55
CA LYS A 108 -26.18 9.21 -0.39
C LYS A 108 -26.69 9.50 1.03
N LEU A 109 -27.14 8.48 1.77
CA LEU A 109 -27.58 8.63 3.16
C LEU A 109 -26.45 9.07 4.10
N ASN A 110 -25.19 8.87 3.72
CA ASN A 110 -24.04 9.32 4.50
C ASN A 110 -24.00 10.85 4.69
N ILE A 111 -24.67 11.62 3.81
CA ILE A 111 -24.78 13.08 3.97
C ILE A 111 -25.54 13.46 5.24
N PHE A 112 -26.45 12.63 5.71
CA PHE A 112 -27.23 12.84 6.92
C PHE A 112 -26.60 12.19 8.16
N ASN A 113 -25.52 11.43 8.00
CA ASN A 113 -24.84 10.74 9.08
C ASN A 113 -23.75 11.63 9.71
N ILE A 114 -24.04 12.20 10.88
CA ILE A 114 -23.11 13.11 11.59
C ILE A 114 -21.76 12.44 11.88
N LYS A 115 -21.73 11.14 12.21
CA LYS A 115 -20.47 10.39 12.45
C LYS A 115 -19.65 10.29 11.16
N PHE A 116 -20.32 10.09 10.03
CA PHE A 116 -19.67 10.04 8.73
C PHE A 116 -19.11 11.41 8.33
N LEU A 117 -19.90 12.46 8.47
CA LEU A 117 -19.45 13.84 8.19
C LEU A 117 -18.25 14.23 9.05
N LYS A 118 -18.27 13.89 10.34
CA LYS A 118 -17.14 14.13 11.24
C LYS A 118 -15.88 13.40 10.77
N MET A 119 -15.99 12.13 10.37
CA MET A 119 -14.89 11.39 9.79
C MET A 119 -14.37 12.06 8.49
N PHE A 120 -15.27 12.48 7.61
CA PHE A 120 -14.89 13.15 6.35
C PHE A 120 -14.08 14.44 6.60
N PHE A 121 -14.51 15.28 7.53
CA PHE A 121 -13.76 16.49 7.89
C PHE A 121 -12.43 16.16 8.58
N ASP A 122 -12.39 15.12 9.42
CA ASP A 122 -11.14 14.64 10.03
C ASP A 122 -10.15 14.11 8.99
N ILE A 123 -10.61 13.43 7.92
CA ILE A 123 -9.76 13.02 6.79
C ILE A 123 -9.11 14.24 6.14
N ILE A 124 -9.91 15.26 5.80
CA ILE A 124 -9.40 16.48 5.14
C ILE A 124 -8.39 17.19 6.04
N ARG A 125 -8.73 17.37 7.34
CA ARG A 125 -7.87 18.03 8.31
C ARG A 125 -6.56 17.27 8.48
N PHE A 126 -6.63 15.98 8.75
CA PHE A 126 -5.47 15.13 8.99
C PHE A 126 -4.54 15.07 7.78
N TYR A 127 -5.09 14.95 6.57
CA TYR A 127 -4.30 14.91 5.34
C TYR A 127 -3.60 16.25 5.07
N ARG A 128 -4.30 17.38 5.23
CA ARG A 128 -3.70 18.71 5.04
C ARG A 128 -2.61 19.01 6.07
N GLU A 129 -2.82 18.66 7.33
CA GLU A 129 -1.84 18.87 8.38
C GLU A 129 -0.56 18.04 8.19
N ASN A 130 -0.68 16.83 7.63
CA ASN A 130 0.43 15.89 7.54
C ASN A 130 1.11 15.80 6.16
N ASP A 131 0.54 16.37 5.10
CA ASP A 131 1.16 16.32 3.75
C ASP A 131 2.55 16.96 3.72
N LYS A 132 2.77 18.01 4.51
CA LYS A 132 4.05 18.74 4.60
C LYS A 132 4.60 18.82 6.03
N ALA A 133 4.05 18.04 6.95
CA ALA A 133 4.49 18.08 8.33
C ALA A 133 5.95 17.63 8.47
N ILE A 134 6.76 18.44 9.14
CA ILE A 134 8.08 18.05 9.61
C ILE A 134 7.87 17.49 11.01
N ILE A 135 7.93 16.18 11.13
CA ILE A 135 7.83 15.53 12.44
C ILE A 135 9.25 15.37 12.97
N SER A 136 9.60 16.18 13.96
CA SER A 136 10.81 16.04 14.73
C SER A 136 10.68 14.85 15.70
N ASN A 137 11.47 13.82 15.53
CA ASN A 137 11.80 12.71 16.46
C ASN A 137 10.76 12.35 17.56
N GLU A 138 9.47 12.43 17.27
CA GLU A 138 8.47 11.96 18.23
C GLU A 138 8.49 10.43 18.28
N LYS A 139 8.98 9.89 19.39
CA LYS A 139 8.97 8.44 19.70
C LYS A 139 7.58 7.98 20.17
N ILE A 140 6.53 8.40 19.46
CA ILE A 140 5.14 8.02 19.77
C ILE A 140 4.58 7.12 18.67
N THR A 141 3.59 6.36 19.05
CA THR A 141 2.86 5.49 18.14
C THR A 141 1.80 6.27 17.34
N LEU A 142 1.34 5.68 16.24
CA LEU A 142 0.21 6.21 15.48
C LEU A 142 -1.02 6.39 16.38
N GLY A 143 -1.35 5.40 17.22
CA GLY A 143 -2.49 5.48 18.13
C GLY A 143 -2.40 6.63 19.13
N GLU A 144 -1.23 6.86 19.72
CA GLU A 144 -0.99 8.00 20.64
C GLU A 144 -1.10 9.34 19.89
N TYR A 145 -0.54 9.42 18.68
CA TYR A 145 -0.63 10.62 17.84
C TYR A 145 -2.09 10.97 17.49
N LEU A 146 -2.88 9.97 17.07
CA LEU A 146 -4.29 10.16 16.73
C LEU A 146 -5.11 10.64 17.92
N LYS A 147 -4.84 10.11 19.12
CA LYS A 147 -5.46 10.56 20.38
C LYS A 147 -5.08 12.00 20.73
N LYS A 148 -3.78 12.34 20.64
CA LYS A 148 -3.24 13.69 20.87
C LYS A 148 -3.91 14.73 19.94
N LYS A 149 -4.17 14.35 18.67
CA LYS A 149 -4.86 15.18 17.68
C LYS A 149 -6.37 15.30 17.89
N LYS A 150 -6.95 14.59 18.87
CA LYS A 150 -8.38 14.59 19.16
C LYS A 150 -9.26 14.30 17.94
N LEU A 151 -8.85 13.31 17.14
CA LEU A 151 -9.60 12.88 15.95
C LEU A 151 -10.77 11.98 16.37
N SER A 152 -11.82 11.95 15.57
CA SER A 152 -13.01 11.15 15.88
C SER A 152 -12.71 9.66 15.87
N LYS A 153 -13.42 8.93 16.73
CA LYS A 153 -13.34 7.47 16.77
C LYS A 153 -13.67 6.86 15.39
N THR A 154 -14.64 7.42 14.68
CA THR A 154 -15.03 6.98 13.33
C THR A 154 -13.89 7.14 12.33
N PHE A 155 -13.12 8.23 12.39
CA PHE A 155 -11.92 8.41 11.57
C PHE A 155 -10.86 7.37 11.89
N ILE A 156 -10.63 7.11 13.17
CA ILE A 156 -9.62 6.14 13.62
C ILE A 156 -10.02 4.72 13.19
N ASP A 157 -11.22 4.29 13.53
CA ASP A 157 -11.66 2.90 13.39
C ASP A 157 -12.08 2.54 11.96
N TYR A 158 -12.60 3.51 11.19
CA TYR A 158 -13.18 3.23 9.87
C TYR A 158 -12.42 3.88 8.70
N HIS A 159 -11.32 4.57 8.98
CA HIS A 159 -10.48 5.12 7.91
C HIS A 159 -9.00 4.79 8.11
N ILE A 160 -8.36 5.36 9.14
CA ILE A 160 -6.89 5.34 9.19
C ILE A 160 -6.35 3.97 9.59
N ILE A 161 -6.90 3.33 10.61
CA ILE A 161 -6.44 2.00 11.04
C ILE A 161 -6.71 0.92 9.99
N PRO A 162 -7.92 0.82 9.37
CA PRO A 162 -8.13 -0.12 8.26
C PRO A 162 -7.21 0.12 7.06
N MET A 163 -6.93 1.39 6.72
CA MET A 163 -6.01 1.71 5.63
C MET A 163 -4.58 1.24 5.94
N VAL A 164 -4.08 1.48 7.15
CA VAL A 164 -2.77 0.99 7.60
C VAL A 164 -2.73 -0.53 7.60
N SER A 165 -3.75 -1.17 8.14
CA SER A 165 -3.88 -2.64 8.15
C SER A 165 -3.83 -3.23 6.74
N ALA A 166 -4.53 -2.62 5.78
CA ALA A 166 -4.54 -3.07 4.39
C ALA A 166 -3.19 -2.88 3.69
N ILE A 167 -2.50 -1.75 3.93
CA ILE A 167 -1.20 -1.45 3.29
C ILE A 167 -0.11 -2.41 3.76
N TRP A 168 -0.08 -2.75 5.06
CA TRP A 168 1.00 -3.57 5.65
C TRP A 168 0.57 -4.98 6.03
N SER A 169 -0.64 -5.41 5.62
CA SER A 169 -1.18 -6.76 5.92
C SER A 169 -1.07 -7.13 7.40
N MET A 170 -1.41 -6.17 8.27
CA MET A 170 -1.28 -6.33 9.73
C MET A 170 -2.62 -6.15 10.46
N PRO A 171 -2.82 -6.80 11.60
CA PRO A 171 -4.04 -6.63 12.37
C PRO A 171 -4.17 -5.20 12.96
N PRO A 172 -5.39 -4.70 13.19
CA PRO A 172 -5.64 -3.32 13.64
C PRO A 172 -4.90 -2.90 14.91
N TYR A 173 -4.71 -3.82 15.86
CA TYR A 173 -4.00 -3.51 17.11
C TYR A 173 -2.50 -3.28 16.89
N GLU A 174 -1.88 -3.95 15.91
CA GLU A 174 -0.49 -3.71 15.53
C GLU A 174 -0.38 -2.41 14.72
N ALA A 175 -1.33 -2.12 13.83
CA ALA A 175 -1.37 -0.87 13.08
C ALA A 175 -1.31 0.36 14.01
N SER A 176 -2.00 0.32 15.16
CA SER A 176 -1.99 1.42 16.14
C SER A 176 -0.64 1.60 16.85
N LYS A 177 0.19 0.56 16.93
CA LYS A 177 1.52 0.59 17.55
C LYS A 177 2.63 1.07 16.60
N MET A 178 2.32 1.22 15.31
CA MET A 178 3.28 1.69 14.30
C MET A 178 3.91 3.02 14.73
N PRO A 179 5.24 3.22 14.59
CA PRO A 179 5.87 4.51 14.83
C PRO A 179 5.30 5.59 13.92
N ILE A 180 4.85 6.71 14.49
CA ILE A 180 4.22 7.81 13.73
C ILE A 180 5.14 8.34 12.63
N LEU A 181 6.42 8.45 12.89
CA LEU A 181 7.39 8.97 11.94
C LEU A 181 7.48 8.09 10.68
N PHE A 182 7.45 6.76 10.84
CA PHE A 182 7.43 5.82 9.73
C PHE A 182 6.15 5.97 8.90
N PHE A 183 4.99 6.02 9.57
CA PHE A 183 3.70 6.22 8.93
C PHE A 183 3.65 7.51 8.11
N ILE A 184 4.00 8.65 8.70
CA ILE A 184 3.94 9.95 8.02
C ILE A 184 4.91 10.01 6.83
N LYS A 185 6.15 9.56 7.00
CA LYS A 185 7.14 9.53 5.90
C LYS A 185 6.67 8.66 4.73
N PHE A 186 6.10 7.49 5.03
CA PHE A 186 5.58 6.61 4.00
C PHE A 186 4.44 7.27 3.23
N PHE A 187 3.45 7.84 3.93
CA PHE A 187 2.30 8.50 3.29
C PHE A 187 2.71 9.73 2.48
N GLN A 188 3.64 10.54 2.97
CA GLN A 188 4.20 11.67 2.23
C GLN A 188 4.94 11.22 0.97
N ASN A 189 5.80 10.22 1.08
CA ASN A 189 6.60 9.71 -0.02
C ASN A 189 5.72 9.14 -1.15
N HIS A 190 4.68 8.42 -0.80
CA HIS A 190 3.73 7.83 -1.75
C HIS A 190 2.62 8.80 -2.20
N GLY A 191 2.61 10.04 -1.68
CA GLY A 191 1.58 11.03 -2.00
C GLY A 191 0.18 10.66 -1.53
N LEU A 192 0.05 9.82 -0.49
CA LEU A 192 -1.23 9.32 0.01
C LEU A 192 -2.04 10.40 0.75
N PHE A 193 -1.38 11.43 1.30
CA PHE A 193 -2.05 12.60 1.89
C PHE A 193 -2.61 13.57 0.84
N LYS A 194 -2.23 13.44 -0.42
CA LYS A 194 -2.71 14.34 -1.46
C LYS A 194 -4.17 14.09 -1.79
N LEU A 195 -4.97 15.14 -1.75
CA LEU A 195 -6.38 15.11 -2.17
C LEU A 195 -6.53 15.24 -3.69
N LYS A 196 -5.55 15.87 -4.36
CA LYS A 196 -5.47 16.06 -5.81
C LYS A 196 -4.06 15.74 -6.30
N ASN A 197 -3.90 15.49 -7.59
CA ASN A 197 -2.59 15.24 -8.24
C ASN A 197 -1.83 14.07 -7.57
N ARG A 198 -2.54 12.99 -7.29
CA ARG A 198 -1.94 11.74 -6.80
C ARG A 198 -1.08 11.13 -7.90
N PRO A 199 0.01 10.40 -7.55
CA PRO A 199 0.80 9.69 -8.54
C PRO A 199 -0.06 8.66 -9.28
N GLN A 200 0.23 8.44 -10.58
CA GLN A 200 -0.33 7.33 -11.33
C GLN A 200 0.28 6.04 -10.79
N TRP A 201 -0.55 5.06 -10.51
CA TRP A 201 -0.14 3.73 -10.11
C TRP A 201 -0.10 2.78 -11.30
N TYR A 202 0.77 1.80 -11.21
CA TYR A 202 1.01 0.78 -12.23
C TYR A 202 1.06 -0.60 -11.58
N THR A 203 0.85 -1.62 -12.39
CA THR A 203 1.04 -3.03 -12.04
C THR A 203 1.74 -3.75 -13.18
N VAL A 204 2.27 -4.94 -12.93
CA VAL A 204 2.84 -5.79 -13.97
C VAL A 204 1.71 -6.44 -14.78
N SER A 205 1.76 -6.35 -16.11
CA SER A 205 0.65 -6.75 -16.99
C SER A 205 0.28 -8.22 -16.86
N ASN A 206 1.27 -9.11 -16.73
CA ASN A 206 1.06 -10.56 -16.64
C ASN A 206 1.20 -11.10 -15.21
N ARG A 207 0.95 -10.26 -14.20
CA ARG A 207 1.15 -10.55 -12.78
C ARG A 207 2.63 -10.57 -12.38
N SER A 208 2.87 -10.60 -11.07
CA SER A 208 4.21 -10.42 -10.50
C SER A 208 5.14 -11.62 -10.65
N ARG A 209 4.70 -12.74 -11.21
CA ARG A 209 5.53 -13.92 -11.50
C ARG A 209 6.16 -13.92 -12.90
N THR A 210 6.01 -12.87 -13.66
CA THR A 210 6.57 -12.71 -15.00
C THR A 210 8.10 -12.62 -14.97
#